data_ab4f253bc436b347d71825cac3d95c53
#
_entry.id   ab4f253bc436b347d71825cac3d95c53
#
_cell.length_a   1.000
_cell.length_b   1.000
_cell.length_c   1.000
_cell.angle_alpha   90.00
_cell.angle_beta   90.00
_cell.angle_gamma   90.00
#
_symmetry.space_group_name_H-M   'P 1'
#
loop_
_entity.id
_entity.type
_entity.pdbx_description
1 polymer ?
#
loop_
_entity_poly.entity_id
_entity_poly.type
_entity_poly.pdbx_seq_one_letter_code
_entity_poly.pdbx_strand_id
1 'polypeptide(L)'
;MSRQVTPQTTLDNLKREAKRWLKALRANVADARARLDRALQNPPDVPTLRDVQHALAVEHGLQGWAELKARVGDSATSKAEHARLVDWFLENACPDHHVRGGPAHVRAQHTALRLLDHYPELATDTFYTSVVCGEREEVERALVAHPELAAAKSSAPGAARSNAGRMGDLNGDFGPKGWEPLLYLCFTRLPLQSVDDNAVAIARALLDRGADPNVYFMAGSSRYTPMVGAIGEGEEERGPHQQRDALVRLLLERGAYPYDVQVLYNIHFRADVLWFFELIYEHSVKLGRRADWDDPNWSMLGMGGYGPGAHYWLGVAIGKNDFGLAEWMLAHGASPNVAESTHPKFRPRSLHELALRHGFTEMADFLLRHGAVPSGYVPDERARFVQACLRLDHAEVERALSEHPDWRQSTDALFEAARRDRADVIAMLLDFGVSPDVATPKNERALHYAAYHDSLAAAAILIERGAEIDPVEADWSNTPLGGAVYAQHTRMIEFLGRYSRDIWELAFVGNVERLRELFAAHPELAKTQSEGHTPLMWLPTDSEERAIEIARLFLEHGADPTVRSKDNATAADRAERLGMFDLAELLRSSAASIP
;
A
#
# COMPACT_ATOMS: atom_id res chain seq x y z
N MET A 1 -34.72 31.84 19.41
CA MET A 1 -33.78 32.73 18.70
C MET A 1 -33.22 31.94 17.55
N SER A 2 -33.36 32.43 16.32
CA SER A 2 -32.79 31.73 15.14
C SER A 2 -31.25 31.81 15.18
N ARG A 3 -30.60 30.71 14.90
CA ARG A 3 -29.14 30.60 14.81
C ARG A 3 -28.66 31.36 13.57
N GLN A 4 -27.79 32.36 13.73
CA GLN A 4 -27.30 33.14 12.58
C GLN A 4 -26.30 32.36 11.77
N VAL A 5 -26.39 32.45 10.44
CA VAL A 5 -25.35 31.95 9.52
C VAL A 5 -24.15 32.90 9.66
N THR A 6 -23.02 32.35 10.12
CA THR A 6 -21.76 33.10 10.27
C THR A 6 -20.80 32.71 9.14
N PRO A 7 -19.71 33.46 8.89
CA PRO A 7 -18.68 33.06 7.90
C PRO A 7 -18.05 31.70 8.15
N GLN A 8 -18.17 31.15 9.37
CA GLN A 8 -17.72 29.83 9.76
C GLN A 8 -18.78 28.73 9.54
N THR A 9 -20.02 29.11 9.16
CA THR A 9 -21.09 28.18 8.86
C THR A 9 -20.91 27.68 7.43
N THR A 10 -20.14 26.58 7.25
CA THR A 10 -19.99 25.96 5.95
C THR A 10 -21.06 24.89 5.73
N LEU A 11 -21.38 24.60 4.48
CA LEU A 11 -22.33 23.53 4.13
C LEU A 11 -21.89 22.18 4.72
N ASP A 12 -20.58 21.95 4.77
CA ASP A 12 -19.99 20.71 5.29
C ASP A 12 -20.12 20.58 6.80
N ASN A 13 -19.94 21.67 7.54
CA ASN A 13 -20.20 21.69 8.98
C ASN A 13 -21.68 21.37 9.28
N LEU A 14 -22.59 21.88 8.46
CA LEU A 14 -24.01 21.60 8.60
C LEU A 14 -24.39 20.17 8.25
N LYS A 15 -23.77 19.57 7.19
CA LYS A 15 -23.96 18.15 6.84
C LYS A 15 -23.46 17.24 7.97
N ARG A 16 -22.27 17.53 8.52
CA ARG A 16 -21.69 16.80 9.65
C ARG A 16 -22.55 16.92 10.90
N GLU A 17 -23.05 18.11 11.19
CA GLU A 17 -23.95 18.33 12.31
C GLU A 17 -25.25 17.52 12.16
N ALA A 18 -25.81 17.45 10.93
CA ALA A 18 -26.98 16.64 10.64
C ALA A 18 -26.75 15.14 10.87
N LYS A 19 -25.64 14.61 10.38
CA LYS A 19 -25.28 13.19 10.56
C LYS A 19 -25.06 12.87 12.05
N ARG A 20 -24.30 13.69 12.78
CA ARG A 20 -24.09 13.51 14.24
C ARG A 20 -25.39 13.55 15.01
N TRP A 21 -26.24 14.50 14.71
CA TRP A 21 -27.54 14.60 15.36
C TRP A 21 -28.43 13.38 15.07
N LEU A 22 -28.46 12.90 13.84
CA LEU A 22 -29.18 11.67 13.49
C LEU A 22 -28.61 10.43 14.23
N LYS A 23 -27.29 10.32 14.34
CA LYS A 23 -26.63 9.24 15.10
C LYS A 23 -27.06 9.28 16.59
N ALA A 24 -27.09 10.46 17.18
CA ALA A 24 -27.55 10.66 18.56
C ALA A 24 -29.05 10.30 18.75
N LEU A 25 -29.90 10.66 17.78
CA LEU A 25 -31.32 10.27 17.76
C LEU A 25 -31.51 8.76 17.70
N ARG A 26 -30.75 8.07 16.86
CA ARG A 26 -30.76 6.60 16.75
C ARG A 26 -30.23 5.90 18.01
N ALA A 27 -29.33 6.56 18.75
CA ALA A 27 -28.85 6.10 20.05
C ALA A 27 -29.77 6.48 21.23
N ASN A 28 -30.98 7.02 20.94
CA ASN A 28 -31.97 7.45 21.92
C ASN A 28 -31.43 8.49 22.96
N VAL A 29 -30.50 9.36 22.55
CA VAL A 29 -30.00 10.43 23.40
C VAL A 29 -31.12 11.47 23.64
N ALA A 30 -31.50 11.64 24.91
CA ALA A 30 -32.65 12.50 25.29
C ALA A 30 -32.53 13.95 24.78
N ASP A 31 -31.31 14.53 24.87
CA ASP A 31 -31.06 15.90 24.41
C ASP A 31 -31.21 16.05 22.90
N ALA A 32 -30.80 15.03 22.13
CA ALA A 32 -30.94 15.02 20.68
C ALA A 32 -32.41 14.99 20.27
N ARG A 33 -33.24 14.21 20.98
CA ARG A 33 -34.68 14.17 20.76
C ARG A 33 -35.36 15.49 21.15
N ALA A 34 -35.05 16.02 22.32
CA ALA A 34 -35.58 17.31 22.78
C ALA A 34 -35.19 18.47 21.83
N ARG A 35 -34.03 18.42 21.20
CA ARG A 35 -33.62 19.39 20.18
C ARG A 35 -34.49 19.28 18.93
N LEU A 36 -34.79 18.05 18.46
CA LEU A 36 -35.63 17.79 17.29
C LEU A 36 -37.09 18.29 17.52
N ASP A 37 -37.61 17.99 18.72
CA ASP A 37 -38.95 18.36 19.12
C ASP A 37 -39.13 19.89 19.24
N ARG A 38 -38.04 20.60 19.56
CA ARG A 38 -38.03 22.08 19.55
C ARG A 38 -37.97 22.67 18.14
N ALA A 39 -37.27 21.98 17.22
CA ALA A 39 -37.05 22.50 15.88
C ALA A 39 -38.25 22.25 14.95
N LEU A 40 -38.96 21.13 15.12
CA LEU A 40 -40.07 20.72 14.27
C LEU A 40 -41.39 20.68 15.05
N GLN A 41 -42.49 21.20 14.45
CA GLN A 41 -43.81 21.16 15.07
C GLN A 41 -44.40 19.75 15.20
N ASN A 42 -44.05 18.84 14.25
CA ASN A 42 -44.48 17.44 14.23
C ASN A 42 -43.31 16.54 13.87
N PRO A 43 -42.35 16.31 14.78
CA PRO A 43 -41.19 15.47 14.51
C PRO A 43 -41.61 14.00 14.38
N PRO A 44 -41.08 13.27 13.39
CA PRO A 44 -41.38 11.83 13.23
C PRO A 44 -40.81 11.03 14.40
N ASP A 45 -41.47 9.89 14.72
CA ASP A 45 -41.00 8.97 15.76
C ASP A 45 -39.63 8.34 15.38
N VAL A 46 -39.45 8.03 14.09
CA VAL A 46 -38.19 7.53 13.54
C VAL A 46 -37.64 8.56 12.54
N PRO A 47 -36.80 9.48 13.00
CA PRO A 47 -36.26 10.53 12.15
C PRO A 47 -35.30 10.01 11.09
N THR A 48 -35.40 10.56 9.88
CA THR A 48 -34.45 10.36 8.78
C THR A 48 -33.43 11.51 8.73
N LEU A 49 -32.36 11.35 7.91
CA LEU A 49 -31.41 12.43 7.67
C LEU A 49 -32.10 13.67 7.10
N ARG A 50 -33.12 13.49 6.27
CA ARG A 50 -33.89 14.59 5.67
C ARG A 50 -34.65 15.38 6.73
N ASP A 51 -35.21 14.73 7.76
CA ASP A 51 -35.91 15.40 8.85
C ASP A 51 -34.97 16.23 9.72
N VAL A 52 -33.79 15.68 10.00
CA VAL A 52 -32.72 16.39 10.75
C VAL A 52 -32.17 17.58 9.95
N GLN A 53 -31.98 17.43 8.64
CA GLN A 53 -31.56 18.52 7.77
C GLN A 53 -32.64 19.64 7.71
N HIS A 54 -33.92 19.25 7.67
CA HIS A 54 -35.01 20.21 7.74
C HIS A 54 -35.01 20.92 9.10
N ALA A 55 -34.87 20.20 10.20
CA ALA A 55 -34.78 20.77 11.55
C ALA A 55 -33.62 21.77 11.68
N LEU A 56 -32.45 21.47 11.13
CA LEU A 56 -31.32 22.39 11.07
C LEU A 56 -31.65 23.66 10.29
N ALA A 57 -32.31 23.54 9.14
CA ALA A 57 -32.73 24.72 8.38
C ALA A 57 -33.69 25.62 9.18
N VAL A 58 -34.64 25.02 9.90
CA VAL A 58 -35.57 25.72 10.78
C VAL A 58 -34.85 26.44 11.94
N GLU A 59 -33.82 25.79 12.55
CA GLU A 59 -32.98 26.44 13.57
C GLU A 59 -32.28 27.69 13.04
N HIS A 60 -31.93 27.71 11.75
CA HIS A 60 -31.37 28.88 11.06
C HIS A 60 -32.42 29.87 10.53
N GLY A 61 -33.71 29.67 10.84
CA GLY A 61 -34.79 30.52 10.41
C GLY A 61 -35.18 30.44 8.95
N LEU A 62 -34.89 29.28 8.31
CA LEU A 62 -35.13 29.00 6.89
C LEU A 62 -36.20 27.92 6.71
N GLN A 63 -36.87 27.91 5.55
CA GLN A 63 -38.00 27.00 5.32
C GLN A 63 -37.57 25.58 4.99
N GLY A 64 -36.30 25.34 4.61
CA GLY A 64 -35.84 24.02 4.28
C GLY A 64 -34.34 23.95 3.93
N TRP A 65 -33.85 22.73 3.86
CA TRP A 65 -32.45 22.43 3.58
C TRP A 65 -31.94 23.02 2.26
N ALA A 66 -32.79 23.06 1.21
CA ALA A 66 -32.42 23.66 -0.07
C ALA A 66 -32.12 25.16 0.07
N GLU A 67 -32.93 25.89 0.86
CA GLU A 67 -32.71 27.32 1.11
C GLU A 67 -31.47 27.57 1.97
N LEU A 68 -31.21 26.72 2.97
CA LEU A 68 -30.00 26.78 3.77
C LEU A 68 -28.75 26.51 2.91
N LYS A 69 -28.80 25.49 2.02
CA LYS A 69 -27.74 25.24 1.05
C LYS A 69 -27.46 26.44 0.14
N ALA A 70 -28.50 27.03 -0.45
CA ALA A 70 -28.35 28.18 -1.33
C ALA A 70 -27.71 29.37 -0.59
N ARG A 71 -28.13 29.62 0.65
CA ARG A 71 -27.63 30.76 1.45
C ARG A 71 -26.17 30.61 1.89
N VAL A 72 -25.70 29.39 2.08
CA VAL A 72 -24.31 29.06 2.44
C VAL A 72 -23.41 28.85 1.19
N GLY A 73 -24.02 28.50 0.03
CA GLY A 73 -23.32 28.09 -1.18
C GLY A 73 -23.01 29.16 -2.24
N ASP A 74 -23.38 30.42 -2.02
CA ASP A 74 -23.35 31.45 -3.07
C ASP A 74 -22.04 32.26 -3.13
N SER A 75 -20.86 31.60 -3.09
CA SER A 75 -19.61 32.31 -3.29
C SER A 75 -18.66 31.61 -4.30
N ALA A 76 -17.88 32.40 -5.06
CA ALA A 76 -16.78 31.92 -5.91
C ALA A 76 -15.76 31.08 -5.12
N THR A 77 -15.69 31.27 -3.81
CA THR A 77 -14.95 30.43 -2.83
C THR A 77 -15.44 28.99 -2.85
N SER A 78 -16.75 28.77 -2.96
CA SER A 78 -17.38 27.45 -2.99
C SER A 78 -16.93 26.60 -4.20
N LYS A 79 -16.78 27.18 -5.39
CA LYS A 79 -16.34 26.48 -6.59
C LYS A 79 -14.86 26.05 -6.51
N ALA A 80 -14.02 26.93 -5.96
CA ALA A 80 -12.60 26.62 -5.78
C ALA A 80 -12.38 25.58 -4.67
N GLU A 81 -13.18 25.62 -3.62
CA GLU A 81 -13.16 24.62 -2.54
C GLU A 81 -13.64 23.26 -3.04
N HIS A 82 -14.71 23.25 -3.85
CA HIS A 82 -15.23 22.03 -4.44
C HIS A 82 -14.21 21.38 -5.43
N ALA A 83 -13.57 22.19 -6.27
CA ALA A 83 -12.51 21.71 -7.15
C ALA A 83 -11.33 21.10 -6.37
N ARG A 84 -10.93 21.71 -5.24
CA ARG A 84 -9.92 21.14 -4.36
C ARG A 84 -10.36 19.82 -3.73
N LEU A 85 -11.62 19.66 -3.43
CA LEU A 85 -12.17 18.43 -2.89
C LEU A 85 -12.11 17.30 -3.91
N VAL A 86 -12.44 17.57 -5.19
CA VAL A 86 -12.30 16.62 -6.30
C VAL A 86 -10.83 16.23 -6.48
N ASP A 87 -9.93 17.22 -6.50
CA ASP A 87 -8.48 16.96 -6.63
C ASP A 87 -7.99 16.09 -5.48
N TRP A 88 -8.36 16.42 -4.25
CA TRP A 88 -7.99 15.67 -3.05
C TRP A 88 -8.51 14.22 -3.10
N PHE A 89 -9.75 14.03 -3.55
CA PHE A 89 -10.32 12.72 -3.74
C PHE A 89 -9.53 11.91 -4.79
N LEU A 90 -9.30 12.45 -5.99
CA LEU A 90 -8.61 11.77 -7.08
C LEU A 90 -7.14 11.44 -6.73
N GLU A 91 -6.45 12.34 -6.01
CA GLU A 91 -5.09 12.08 -5.51
C GLU A 91 -5.02 10.85 -4.61
N ASN A 92 -6.04 10.67 -3.75
CA ASN A 92 -6.08 9.57 -2.80
C ASN A 92 -6.69 8.28 -3.38
N ALA A 93 -7.65 8.41 -4.29
CA ALA A 93 -8.28 7.26 -4.95
C ALA A 93 -7.33 6.55 -5.92
N CYS A 94 -6.42 7.28 -6.54
CA CYS A 94 -5.43 6.76 -7.49
C CYS A 94 -4.02 7.19 -7.08
N PRO A 95 -3.48 6.72 -5.95
CA PRO A 95 -2.13 7.03 -5.55
C PRO A 95 -1.14 6.55 -6.62
N ASP A 96 -0.15 7.36 -6.91
CA ASP A 96 0.89 7.07 -7.91
C ASP A 96 2.22 6.66 -7.25
N HIS A 97 3.25 6.50 -8.07
CA HIS A 97 4.60 6.12 -7.64
C HIS A 97 5.22 7.06 -6.58
N HIS A 98 4.72 8.28 -6.40
CA HIS A 98 5.22 9.18 -5.36
C HIS A 98 4.68 8.86 -3.97
N VAL A 99 3.58 8.09 -3.89
CA VAL A 99 3.06 7.51 -2.65
C VAL A 99 3.78 6.18 -2.45
N ARG A 100 4.76 6.14 -1.55
CA ARG A 100 5.63 4.98 -1.34
C ARG A 100 5.22 4.15 -0.14
N GLY A 101 5.32 2.84 -0.31
CA GLY A 101 5.07 1.84 0.72
C GLY A 101 3.59 1.52 0.93
N GLY A 102 3.34 0.27 1.28
CA GLY A 102 2.00 -0.28 1.47
C GLY A 102 1.12 0.53 2.44
N PRO A 103 1.63 0.93 3.62
CA PRO A 103 0.83 1.71 4.57
C PRO A 103 0.39 3.07 4.02
N ALA A 104 1.19 3.71 3.16
CA ALA A 104 0.81 4.98 2.55
C ALA A 104 -0.29 4.81 1.49
N HIS A 105 -0.23 3.74 0.70
CA HIS A 105 -1.29 3.39 -0.26
C HIS A 105 -2.61 3.08 0.45
N VAL A 106 -2.58 2.31 1.54
CA VAL A 106 -3.76 1.99 2.35
C VAL A 106 -4.36 3.26 2.97
N ARG A 107 -3.54 4.15 3.51
CA ARG A 107 -4.02 5.45 4.04
C ARG A 107 -4.70 6.30 2.97
N ALA A 108 -4.12 6.38 1.78
CA ALA A 108 -4.72 7.12 0.66
C ALA A 108 -6.09 6.54 0.31
N GLN A 109 -6.21 5.21 0.17
CA GLN A 109 -7.47 4.52 -0.07
C GLN A 109 -8.53 4.84 1.00
N HIS A 110 -8.16 4.74 2.29
CA HIS A 110 -9.07 5.05 3.39
C HIS A 110 -9.50 6.53 3.38
N THR A 111 -8.59 7.44 3.01
CA THR A 111 -8.93 8.86 2.84
C THR A 111 -9.96 9.05 1.74
N ALA A 112 -9.77 8.44 0.58
CA ALA A 112 -10.72 8.53 -0.53
C ALA A 112 -12.10 7.97 -0.15
N LEU A 113 -12.15 6.83 0.56
CA LEU A 113 -13.41 6.23 1.04
C LEU A 113 -14.13 7.15 2.04
N ARG A 114 -13.41 7.78 2.97
CA ARG A 114 -14.03 8.76 3.89
C ARG A 114 -14.57 9.98 3.17
N LEU A 115 -13.84 10.45 2.15
CA LEU A 115 -14.34 11.55 1.32
C LEU A 115 -15.63 11.18 0.61
N LEU A 116 -15.75 9.95 0.06
CA LEU A 116 -16.99 9.46 -0.52
C LEU A 116 -18.12 9.32 0.52
N ASP A 117 -17.83 8.86 1.73
CA ASP A 117 -18.84 8.79 2.80
C ASP A 117 -19.34 10.18 3.21
N HIS A 118 -18.46 11.18 3.27
CA HIS A 118 -18.82 12.55 3.61
C HIS A 118 -19.48 13.31 2.45
N TYR A 119 -19.04 13.02 1.21
CA TYR A 119 -19.43 13.70 -0.03
C TYR A 119 -19.76 12.68 -1.12
N PRO A 120 -20.91 11.96 -0.98
CA PRO A 120 -21.27 10.89 -1.93
C PRO A 120 -21.39 11.37 -3.38
N GLU A 121 -21.70 12.66 -3.57
CA GLU A 121 -21.77 13.31 -4.88
C GLU A 121 -20.47 13.26 -5.67
N LEU A 122 -19.32 13.13 -4.99
CA LEU A 122 -18.00 13.00 -5.65
C LEU A 122 -17.93 11.84 -6.61
N ALA A 123 -18.67 10.75 -6.37
CA ALA A 123 -18.65 9.57 -7.24
C ALA A 123 -19.02 9.91 -8.70
N THR A 124 -19.91 10.91 -8.90
CA THR A 124 -20.45 11.29 -10.22
C THR A 124 -20.19 12.76 -10.58
N ASP A 125 -19.36 13.45 -9.82
CA ASP A 125 -19.16 14.89 -9.95
C ASP A 125 -18.42 15.29 -11.22
N THR A 126 -17.45 14.48 -11.64
CA THR A 126 -16.70 14.67 -12.88
C THR A 126 -16.60 13.37 -13.64
N PHE A 127 -16.25 13.45 -14.93
CA PHE A 127 -15.99 12.26 -15.74
C PHE A 127 -14.92 11.36 -15.09
N TYR A 128 -13.85 11.94 -14.53
CA TYR A 128 -12.76 11.18 -13.92
C TYR A 128 -13.16 10.53 -12.60
N THR A 129 -13.96 11.20 -11.77
CA THR A 129 -14.47 10.60 -10.54
C THR A 129 -15.44 9.46 -10.85
N SER A 130 -16.28 9.60 -11.88
CA SER A 130 -17.15 8.51 -12.35
C SER A 130 -16.36 7.30 -12.85
N VAL A 131 -15.25 7.52 -13.57
CA VAL A 131 -14.35 6.44 -14.00
C VAL A 131 -13.72 5.73 -12.81
N VAL A 132 -13.21 6.48 -11.83
CA VAL A 132 -12.54 5.97 -10.64
C VAL A 132 -13.48 5.19 -9.72
N CYS A 133 -14.72 5.64 -9.62
CA CYS A 133 -15.76 5.01 -8.79
C CYS A 133 -16.53 3.89 -9.51
N GLY A 134 -16.24 3.62 -10.78
CA GLY A 134 -16.92 2.56 -11.54
C GLY A 134 -18.37 2.90 -11.92
N GLU A 135 -18.72 4.19 -12.04
CA GLU A 135 -20.06 4.68 -12.37
C GLU A 135 -20.32 4.57 -13.88
N ARG A 136 -20.52 3.33 -14.34
CA ARG A 136 -20.59 2.98 -15.76
C ARG A 136 -21.60 3.80 -16.55
N GLU A 137 -22.82 3.96 -16.05
CA GLU A 137 -23.88 4.67 -16.76
C GLU A 137 -23.50 6.14 -17.00
N GLU A 138 -22.88 6.81 -16.02
CA GLU A 138 -22.41 8.17 -16.14
C GLU A 138 -21.28 8.27 -17.16
N VAL A 139 -20.31 7.34 -17.10
CA VAL A 139 -19.19 7.28 -18.05
C VAL A 139 -19.68 7.05 -19.47
N GLU A 140 -20.56 6.08 -19.71
CA GLU A 140 -21.10 5.80 -21.05
C GLU A 140 -21.93 6.98 -21.59
N ARG A 141 -22.73 7.63 -20.74
CA ARG A 141 -23.50 8.84 -21.11
C ARG A 141 -22.58 9.99 -21.52
N ALA A 142 -21.53 10.24 -20.72
CA ALA A 142 -20.54 11.28 -21.03
C ALA A 142 -19.81 10.99 -22.36
N LEU A 143 -19.42 9.74 -22.60
CA LEU A 143 -18.73 9.31 -23.82
C LEU A 143 -19.63 9.31 -25.06
N VAL A 144 -20.95 9.19 -24.91
CA VAL A 144 -21.89 9.38 -26.03
C VAL A 144 -21.99 10.84 -26.42
N ALA A 145 -22.02 11.75 -25.44
CA ALA A 145 -22.09 13.18 -25.69
C ALA A 145 -20.74 13.77 -26.14
N HIS A 146 -19.65 13.26 -25.60
CA HIS A 146 -18.28 13.75 -25.74
C HIS A 146 -17.29 12.60 -25.91
N PRO A 147 -17.21 11.96 -27.10
CA PRO A 147 -16.31 10.83 -27.35
C PRO A 147 -14.83 11.15 -27.10
N GLU A 148 -14.43 12.41 -27.29
CA GLU A 148 -13.08 12.92 -27.07
C GLU A 148 -12.60 12.76 -25.62
N LEU A 149 -13.53 12.62 -24.65
CA LEU A 149 -13.19 12.39 -23.25
C LEU A 149 -12.42 11.08 -23.05
N ALA A 150 -12.55 10.11 -23.96
CA ALA A 150 -11.85 8.83 -23.83
C ALA A 150 -10.31 8.97 -23.77
N ALA A 151 -9.76 10.01 -24.44
CA ALA A 151 -8.34 10.31 -24.47
C ALA A 151 -8.01 11.70 -23.88
N ALA A 152 -8.97 12.35 -23.23
CA ALA A 152 -8.75 13.67 -22.65
C ALA A 152 -7.96 13.56 -21.36
N LYS A 153 -6.99 14.43 -21.17
CA LYS A 153 -6.27 14.55 -19.90
C LYS A 153 -7.10 15.33 -18.90
N SER A 154 -7.07 14.90 -17.64
CA SER A 154 -7.71 15.67 -16.57
C SER A 154 -7.04 17.03 -16.47
N SER A 155 -7.83 18.10 -16.66
CA SER A 155 -7.34 19.46 -16.44
C SER A 155 -7.55 19.83 -14.98
N ALA A 156 -6.49 20.31 -14.32
CA ALA A 156 -6.65 20.91 -13.00
C ALA A 156 -7.53 22.15 -13.08
N PRO A 157 -8.52 22.29 -12.19
CA PRO A 157 -9.07 23.60 -11.91
C PRO A 157 -7.95 24.46 -11.30
N GLY A 158 -7.40 25.37 -12.06
CA GLY A 158 -6.37 26.32 -11.62
C GLY A 158 -4.94 25.88 -11.90
N ALA A 159 -4.63 25.63 -13.17
CA ALA A 159 -3.26 25.39 -13.71
C ALA A 159 -2.22 26.51 -13.41
N ALA A 160 -2.47 27.37 -12.43
CA ALA A 160 -1.59 28.45 -11.99
C ALA A 160 -1.09 28.25 -10.55
N ARG A 161 -0.98 27.02 -10.06
CA ARG A 161 -0.38 26.80 -8.74
C ARG A 161 1.06 26.39 -8.92
N SER A 162 1.94 27.37 -8.67
CA SER A 162 3.33 27.13 -8.37
C SER A 162 3.44 26.05 -7.26
N ASN A 163 3.99 24.90 -7.58
CA ASN A 163 4.39 23.86 -6.62
C ASN A 163 5.58 24.32 -5.78
N ALA A 164 5.52 25.52 -5.22
CA ALA A 164 6.49 25.98 -4.25
C ALA A 164 6.22 25.27 -2.93
N GLY A 165 6.78 24.06 -2.78
CA GLY A 165 6.74 23.34 -1.52
C GLY A 165 6.75 21.82 -1.57
N ARG A 166 6.60 21.16 -2.72
CA ARG A 166 6.78 19.71 -2.82
C ARG A 166 8.17 19.38 -3.36
N MET A 167 9.05 18.99 -2.46
CA MET A 167 10.37 18.46 -2.81
C MET A 167 10.16 17.11 -3.52
N GLY A 168 10.42 17.06 -4.85
CA GLY A 168 10.41 15.82 -5.64
C GLY A 168 9.57 15.82 -6.91
N ASP A 169 8.76 16.83 -7.17
CA ASP A 169 7.94 16.87 -8.39
C ASP A 169 8.72 17.48 -9.57
N LEU A 170 9.49 16.64 -10.26
CA LEU A 170 10.23 17.03 -11.47
C LEU A 170 9.36 17.16 -12.73
N ASN A 171 8.06 16.83 -12.64
CA ASN A 171 7.10 16.86 -13.74
C ASN A 171 5.82 17.64 -13.40
N GLY A 172 5.91 18.63 -12.52
CA GLY A 172 4.79 19.28 -11.87
C GLY A 172 4.01 20.26 -12.72
N ASP A 173 3.24 19.82 -13.69
CA ASP A 173 2.37 20.76 -14.42
C ASP A 173 0.89 20.37 -14.48
N PHE A 174 0.45 19.27 -13.87
CA PHE A 174 -0.93 18.81 -14.07
C PHE A 174 -1.55 18.30 -12.77
N GLY A 175 -2.45 19.07 -12.24
CA GLY A 175 -3.21 18.62 -11.09
C GLY A 175 -4.53 17.95 -11.48
N PRO A 176 -5.08 17.01 -10.69
CA PRO A 176 -4.26 16.41 -9.67
C PRO A 176 -3.15 15.54 -10.25
N LYS A 177 -3.31 14.96 -11.45
CA LYS A 177 -2.30 14.10 -12.10
C LYS A 177 -2.14 14.35 -13.61
N GLY A 178 -3.06 15.02 -14.29
CA GLY A 178 -3.05 15.22 -15.75
C GLY A 178 -3.15 13.91 -16.54
N TRP A 179 -3.74 12.89 -15.97
CA TRP A 179 -3.85 11.56 -16.58
C TRP A 179 -5.05 11.45 -17.51
N GLU A 180 -4.95 10.54 -18.47
CA GLU A 180 -6.09 10.08 -19.26
C GLU A 180 -6.96 9.11 -18.45
N PRO A 181 -8.27 8.97 -18.78
CA PRO A 181 -9.21 8.19 -18.00
C PRO A 181 -8.81 6.73 -17.77
N LEU A 182 -8.17 6.12 -18.78
CA LEU A 182 -7.73 4.73 -18.71
C LEU A 182 -6.65 4.51 -17.64
N LEU A 183 -5.79 5.51 -17.37
CA LEU A 183 -4.84 5.45 -16.27
C LEU A 183 -5.58 5.53 -14.93
N TYR A 184 -6.51 6.46 -14.75
CA TYR A 184 -7.31 6.54 -13.53
C TYR A 184 -8.02 5.22 -13.23
N LEU A 185 -8.65 4.62 -14.24
CA LEU A 185 -9.34 3.34 -14.10
C LEU A 185 -8.41 2.21 -13.63
N CYS A 186 -7.25 2.08 -14.29
CA CYS A 186 -6.31 1.00 -13.99
C CYS A 186 -5.54 1.21 -12.67
N PHE A 187 -5.43 2.47 -12.23
CA PHE A 187 -4.71 2.82 -11.00
C PHE A 187 -5.61 2.96 -9.76
N THR A 188 -6.94 3.01 -9.90
CA THR A 188 -7.83 3.01 -8.72
C THR A 188 -7.70 1.71 -7.91
N ARG A 189 -7.84 1.83 -6.60
CA ARG A 189 -7.86 0.69 -5.66
C ARG A 189 -9.04 0.79 -4.70
N LEU A 190 -10.06 1.59 -5.07
CA LEU A 190 -11.25 1.72 -4.24
C LEU A 190 -12.00 0.38 -4.20
N PRO A 191 -12.25 -0.21 -3.02
CA PRO A 191 -12.97 -1.46 -2.86
C PRO A 191 -14.48 -1.23 -2.98
N LEU A 192 -14.90 -0.65 -4.10
CA LEU A 192 -16.31 -0.40 -4.41
C LEU A 192 -16.84 -1.51 -5.30
N GLN A 193 -18.05 -1.99 -5.01
CA GLN A 193 -18.72 -2.99 -5.83
C GLN A 193 -18.90 -2.50 -7.28
N SER A 194 -19.18 -1.22 -7.47
CA SER A 194 -19.26 -0.59 -8.79
C SER A 194 -17.97 -0.70 -9.59
N VAL A 195 -16.80 -0.59 -8.94
CA VAL A 195 -15.49 -0.79 -9.59
C VAL A 195 -15.32 -2.25 -9.99
N ASP A 196 -15.65 -3.19 -9.10
CA ASP A 196 -15.56 -4.63 -9.39
C ASP A 196 -16.45 -5.03 -10.57
N ASP A 197 -17.69 -4.55 -10.58
CA ASP A 197 -18.66 -4.93 -11.59
C ASP A 197 -18.42 -4.25 -12.96
N ASN A 198 -17.89 -3.04 -12.97
CA ASN A 198 -17.92 -2.17 -14.15
C ASN A 198 -16.56 -1.83 -14.76
N ALA A 199 -15.44 -2.03 -14.07
CA ALA A 199 -14.12 -1.57 -14.55
C ALA A 199 -13.79 -2.07 -15.95
N VAL A 200 -14.04 -3.34 -16.26
CA VAL A 200 -13.76 -3.93 -17.58
C VAL A 200 -14.67 -3.34 -18.67
N ALA A 201 -15.95 -3.09 -18.35
CA ALA A 201 -16.89 -2.48 -19.28
C ALA A 201 -16.52 -1.01 -19.57
N ILE A 202 -16.11 -0.27 -18.55
CA ILE A 202 -15.61 1.12 -18.70
C ILE A 202 -14.33 1.14 -19.52
N ALA A 203 -13.34 0.26 -19.23
CA ALA A 203 -12.12 0.14 -20.03
C ALA A 203 -12.44 -0.11 -21.50
N ARG A 204 -13.37 -1.04 -21.79
CA ARG A 204 -13.82 -1.33 -23.16
C ARG A 204 -14.44 -0.11 -23.81
N ALA A 205 -15.31 0.61 -23.12
CA ALA A 205 -15.97 1.80 -23.63
C ALA A 205 -14.97 2.93 -23.97
N LEU A 206 -13.92 3.09 -23.16
CA LEU A 206 -12.82 4.04 -23.41
C LEU A 206 -12.01 3.62 -24.63
N LEU A 207 -11.56 2.36 -24.68
CA LEU A 207 -10.74 1.81 -25.77
C LEU A 207 -11.50 1.78 -27.12
N ASP A 208 -12.80 1.48 -27.12
CA ASP A 208 -13.67 1.53 -28.33
C ASP A 208 -13.79 2.95 -28.91
N ARG A 209 -13.51 3.98 -28.09
CA ARG A 209 -13.55 5.39 -28.49
C ARG A 209 -12.17 6.01 -28.67
N GLY A 210 -11.12 5.17 -28.75
CA GLY A 210 -9.78 5.58 -29.14
C GLY A 210 -8.85 5.94 -27.99
N ALA A 211 -9.16 5.56 -26.75
CA ALA A 211 -8.17 5.60 -25.67
C ALA A 211 -6.95 4.75 -26.07
N ASP A 212 -5.75 5.25 -25.83
CA ASP A 212 -4.50 4.53 -26.11
C ASP A 212 -4.21 3.54 -24.98
N PRO A 213 -4.17 2.21 -25.24
CA PRO A 213 -3.80 1.22 -24.21
C PRO A 213 -2.36 1.34 -23.74
N ASN A 214 -1.52 2.11 -24.45
CA ASN A 214 -0.12 2.37 -24.13
C ASN A 214 0.13 3.79 -23.58
N VAL A 215 -0.93 4.52 -23.26
CA VAL A 215 -0.79 5.81 -22.58
C VAL A 215 0.01 5.63 -21.29
N TYR A 216 0.81 6.62 -20.91
CA TYR A 216 1.67 6.52 -19.72
C TYR A 216 1.88 7.86 -19.03
N PHE A 217 2.28 7.79 -17.79
CA PHE A 217 2.97 8.88 -17.10
C PHE A 217 4.39 8.44 -16.75
N MET A 218 5.27 9.41 -16.48
CA MET A 218 6.64 9.11 -16.08
C MET A 218 6.76 9.03 -14.55
N ALA A 219 7.37 7.95 -14.07
CA ALA A 219 7.79 7.80 -12.70
C ALA A 219 9.34 7.66 -12.70
N GLY A 220 10.04 8.75 -12.43
CA GLY A 220 11.46 8.82 -12.68
C GLY A 220 11.80 8.59 -14.15
N SER A 221 12.58 7.55 -14.45
CA SER A 221 12.91 7.15 -15.84
C SER A 221 11.97 6.08 -16.41
N SER A 222 11.03 5.57 -15.63
CA SER A 222 10.14 4.48 -16.02
C SER A 222 8.79 4.96 -16.54
N ARG A 223 8.24 4.24 -17.51
CA ARG A 223 6.90 4.48 -18.04
C ARG A 223 5.89 3.65 -17.29
N TYR A 224 4.87 4.30 -16.75
CA TYR A 224 3.79 3.67 -16.03
C TYR A 224 2.53 3.68 -16.88
N THR A 225 2.22 2.51 -17.46
CA THR A 225 1.11 2.29 -18.39
C THR A 225 -0.15 1.82 -17.67
N PRO A 226 -1.34 1.77 -18.33
CA PRO A 226 -2.53 1.13 -17.78
C PRO A 226 -2.29 -0.32 -17.33
N MET A 227 -1.41 -1.05 -18.05
CA MET A 227 -1.05 -2.42 -17.68
C MET A 227 -0.28 -2.47 -16.36
N VAL A 228 0.66 -1.54 -16.13
CA VAL A 228 1.33 -1.38 -14.81
C VAL A 228 0.29 -1.09 -13.73
N GLY A 229 -0.65 -0.19 -14.01
CA GLY A 229 -1.75 0.10 -13.09
C GLY A 229 -2.56 -1.14 -12.73
N ALA A 230 -2.95 -1.94 -13.72
CA ALA A 230 -3.74 -3.17 -13.49
C ALA A 230 -2.96 -4.23 -12.69
N ILE A 231 -1.67 -4.42 -12.98
CA ILE A 231 -0.79 -5.39 -12.30
C ILE A 231 -0.45 -4.97 -10.87
N GLY A 232 -0.32 -3.67 -10.61
CA GLY A 232 0.15 -3.12 -9.34
C GLY A 232 1.65 -2.80 -9.35
N GLU A 233 2.12 -2.22 -8.26
CA GLU A 233 3.52 -1.84 -8.05
C GLU A 233 4.11 -2.69 -6.93
N GLY A 234 4.73 -3.81 -7.29
CA GLY A 234 5.21 -4.78 -6.32
C GLY A 234 6.28 -4.23 -5.38
N GLU A 235 7.20 -3.40 -5.87
CA GLU A 235 8.24 -2.76 -5.07
C GLU A 235 7.66 -1.77 -4.04
N GLU A 236 6.59 -1.06 -4.40
CA GLU A 236 5.93 -0.08 -3.53
C GLU A 236 4.76 -0.70 -2.73
N GLU A 237 4.67 -2.02 -2.69
CA GLU A 237 3.65 -2.79 -1.96
C GLU A 237 2.20 -2.45 -2.37
N ARG A 238 2.00 -1.86 -3.56
CA ARG A 238 0.67 -1.61 -4.08
C ARG A 238 0.11 -2.84 -4.78
N GLY A 239 -0.97 -3.40 -4.25
CA GLY A 239 -1.66 -4.56 -4.80
C GLY A 239 -2.19 -4.38 -6.23
N PRO A 240 -2.52 -5.47 -6.93
CA PRO A 240 -3.14 -5.41 -8.24
C PRO A 240 -4.56 -4.82 -8.18
N HIS A 241 -5.06 -4.37 -9.32
CA HIS A 241 -6.47 -4.01 -9.48
C HIS A 241 -7.36 -5.26 -9.24
N GLN A 242 -8.55 -5.09 -8.67
CA GLN A 242 -9.49 -6.20 -8.38
C GLN A 242 -9.82 -7.00 -9.66
N GLN A 243 -9.94 -6.31 -10.80
CA GLN A 243 -10.20 -6.91 -12.12
C GLN A 243 -8.92 -7.07 -12.97
N ARG A 244 -7.76 -7.30 -12.33
CA ARG A 244 -6.44 -7.41 -12.98
C ARG A 244 -6.47 -8.26 -14.25
N ASP A 245 -6.91 -9.51 -14.11
CA ASP A 245 -6.78 -10.50 -15.19
C ASP A 245 -7.61 -10.11 -16.42
N ALA A 246 -8.83 -9.64 -16.19
CA ALA A 246 -9.72 -9.21 -17.26
C ALA A 246 -9.25 -7.90 -17.92
N LEU A 247 -8.76 -6.95 -17.14
CA LEU A 247 -8.21 -5.69 -17.65
C LEU A 247 -6.95 -5.93 -18.49
N VAL A 248 -6.00 -6.73 -17.99
CA VAL A 248 -4.75 -7.03 -18.72
C VAL A 248 -5.06 -7.74 -20.05
N ARG A 249 -5.97 -8.73 -20.04
CA ARG A 249 -6.39 -9.38 -21.30
C ARG A 249 -7.02 -8.40 -22.27
N LEU A 250 -7.92 -7.54 -21.80
CA LEU A 250 -8.55 -6.52 -22.65
C LEU A 250 -7.51 -5.52 -23.21
N LEU A 251 -6.58 -5.05 -22.38
CA LEU A 251 -5.53 -4.13 -22.82
C LEU A 251 -4.66 -4.75 -23.91
N LEU A 252 -4.24 -6.02 -23.75
CA LEU A 252 -3.49 -6.76 -24.77
C LEU A 252 -4.31 -6.93 -26.06
N GLU A 253 -5.59 -7.31 -25.96
CA GLU A 253 -6.50 -7.43 -27.12
C GLU A 253 -6.65 -6.13 -27.89
N ARG A 254 -6.48 -4.99 -27.23
CA ARG A 254 -6.59 -3.64 -27.82
C ARG A 254 -5.23 -3.02 -28.18
N GLY A 255 -4.15 -3.80 -28.16
CA GLY A 255 -2.85 -3.40 -28.66
C GLY A 255 -1.89 -2.84 -27.60
N ALA A 256 -2.12 -3.11 -26.31
CA ALA A 256 -1.10 -2.87 -25.31
C ALA A 256 0.18 -3.65 -25.63
N TYR A 257 1.34 -3.03 -25.38
CA TYR A 257 2.63 -3.65 -25.66
C TYR A 257 2.87 -4.83 -24.70
N PRO A 258 3.01 -6.07 -25.22
CA PRO A 258 3.04 -7.26 -24.36
C PRO A 258 4.33 -7.40 -23.55
N TYR A 259 5.41 -6.80 -24.01
CA TYR A 259 6.73 -6.91 -23.37
C TYR A 259 7.08 -5.65 -22.56
N ASP A 260 6.10 -5.14 -21.82
CA ASP A 260 6.31 -3.99 -20.94
C ASP A 260 7.19 -4.41 -19.73
N VAL A 261 8.43 -3.96 -19.79
CA VAL A 261 9.46 -4.31 -18.81
C VAL A 261 9.10 -3.81 -17.41
N GLN A 262 8.39 -2.67 -17.31
CA GLN A 262 7.96 -2.16 -15.99
C GLN A 262 6.88 -3.05 -15.37
N VAL A 263 5.98 -3.61 -16.18
CA VAL A 263 5.01 -4.62 -15.71
C VAL A 263 5.74 -5.84 -15.17
N LEU A 264 6.70 -6.35 -15.93
CA LEU A 264 7.50 -7.51 -15.51
C LEU A 264 8.30 -7.20 -14.23
N TYR A 265 8.94 -6.05 -14.17
CA TYR A 265 9.66 -5.64 -12.97
C TYR A 265 8.76 -5.62 -11.74
N ASN A 266 7.55 -5.07 -11.85
CA ASN A 266 6.62 -5.01 -10.73
C ASN A 266 6.07 -6.39 -10.32
N ILE A 267 5.77 -7.27 -11.30
CA ILE A 267 5.18 -8.58 -10.99
C ILE A 267 6.18 -9.56 -10.33
N HIS A 268 7.50 -9.38 -10.53
CA HIS A 268 8.47 -10.31 -9.96
C HIS A 268 8.53 -10.28 -8.42
N PHE A 269 8.09 -9.21 -7.80
CA PHE A 269 7.93 -9.13 -6.34
C PHE A 269 6.75 -9.98 -5.83
N ARG A 270 5.83 -10.37 -6.73
CA ARG A 270 4.64 -11.17 -6.43
C ARG A 270 4.84 -12.63 -6.86
N ALA A 271 3.91 -13.50 -6.49
CA ALA A 271 3.98 -14.92 -6.85
C ALA A 271 3.54 -15.26 -8.29
N ASP A 272 2.97 -14.30 -9.04
CA ASP A 272 2.19 -14.56 -10.27
C ASP A 272 2.97 -14.39 -11.58
N VAL A 273 4.28 -14.52 -11.56
CA VAL A 273 5.12 -14.30 -12.76
C VAL A 273 4.74 -15.26 -13.89
N LEU A 274 4.53 -16.54 -13.57
CA LEU A 274 4.19 -17.57 -14.55
C LEU A 274 2.88 -17.25 -15.29
N TRP A 275 1.82 -16.87 -14.55
CA TRP A 275 0.55 -16.46 -15.16
C TRP A 275 0.73 -15.37 -16.22
N PHE A 276 1.57 -14.37 -15.94
CA PHE A 276 1.78 -13.28 -16.89
C PHE A 276 2.60 -13.73 -18.11
N PHE A 277 3.60 -14.58 -17.91
CA PHE A 277 4.37 -15.15 -19.04
C PHE A 277 3.49 -16.00 -19.95
N GLU A 278 2.64 -16.86 -19.41
CA GLU A 278 1.68 -17.65 -20.19
C GLU A 278 0.77 -16.72 -21.02
N LEU A 279 0.24 -15.67 -20.40
CA LEU A 279 -0.65 -14.73 -21.04
C LEU A 279 0.02 -13.98 -22.20
N ILE A 280 1.22 -13.43 -22.00
CA ILE A 280 1.92 -12.68 -23.06
C ILE A 280 2.45 -13.61 -24.14
N TYR A 281 2.80 -14.85 -23.81
CA TYR A 281 3.17 -15.88 -24.80
C TYR A 281 1.98 -16.19 -25.71
N GLU A 282 0.83 -16.56 -25.16
CA GLU A 282 -0.40 -16.82 -25.92
C GLU A 282 -0.76 -15.64 -26.82
N HIS A 283 -0.66 -14.42 -26.29
CA HIS A 283 -0.93 -13.21 -27.04
C HIS A 283 0.07 -13.02 -28.19
N SER A 284 1.36 -13.24 -27.94
CA SER A 284 2.41 -13.17 -28.96
C SER A 284 2.18 -14.17 -30.09
N VAL A 285 1.77 -15.39 -29.77
CA VAL A 285 1.41 -16.42 -30.76
C VAL A 285 0.23 -15.97 -31.62
N LYS A 286 -0.82 -15.41 -31.01
CA LYS A 286 -1.99 -14.85 -31.74
C LYS A 286 -1.60 -13.73 -32.69
N LEU A 287 -0.59 -12.92 -32.34
CA LEU A 287 -0.06 -11.83 -33.19
C LEU A 287 0.97 -12.31 -34.22
N GLY A 288 1.26 -13.60 -34.33
CA GLY A 288 2.28 -14.14 -35.23
C GLY A 288 3.72 -13.84 -34.80
N ARG A 289 3.93 -13.49 -33.54
CA ARG A 289 5.24 -13.13 -32.95
C ARG A 289 5.88 -14.25 -32.14
N ARG A 290 5.50 -15.49 -32.40
CA ARG A 290 6.08 -16.63 -31.70
C ARG A 290 7.62 -16.70 -31.83
N ALA A 291 8.16 -16.27 -32.97
CA ALA A 291 9.60 -16.27 -33.21
C ALA A 291 10.40 -15.40 -32.22
N ASP A 292 9.79 -14.43 -31.55
CA ASP A 292 10.46 -13.64 -30.51
C ASP A 292 10.90 -14.54 -29.33
N TRP A 293 10.17 -15.62 -29.08
CA TRP A 293 10.43 -16.58 -28.01
C TRP A 293 11.43 -17.68 -28.39
N ASP A 294 11.82 -17.76 -29.65
CA ASP A 294 12.87 -18.68 -30.12
C ASP A 294 14.29 -18.09 -29.88
N ASP A 295 14.39 -16.82 -29.46
CA ASP A 295 15.65 -16.21 -29.02
C ASP A 295 16.06 -16.78 -27.64
N PRO A 296 17.17 -17.52 -27.52
CA PRO A 296 17.59 -18.13 -26.26
C PRO A 296 17.91 -17.11 -25.15
N ASN A 297 18.15 -15.85 -25.51
CA ASN A 297 18.40 -14.77 -24.54
C ASN A 297 17.12 -14.06 -24.10
N TRP A 298 16.00 -14.28 -24.78
CA TRP A 298 14.77 -13.53 -24.55
C TRP A 298 15.01 -12.00 -24.55
N SER A 299 15.65 -11.53 -25.61
CA SER A 299 16.02 -10.10 -25.72
C SER A 299 14.80 -9.17 -25.65
N MET A 300 13.61 -9.64 -26.07
CA MET A 300 12.34 -8.89 -25.95
C MET A 300 11.94 -8.60 -24.49
N LEU A 301 12.41 -9.40 -23.54
CA LEU A 301 12.17 -9.25 -22.12
C LEU A 301 13.42 -8.76 -21.35
N GLY A 302 14.35 -8.13 -22.07
CA GLY A 302 15.60 -7.63 -21.49
C GLY A 302 15.36 -6.58 -20.43
N MET A 303 16.07 -6.70 -19.30
CA MET A 303 15.94 -5.84 -18.12
C MET A 303 17.00 -4.73 -18.10
N GLY A 304 17.34 -4.19 -19.25
CA GLY A 304 18.35 -3.14 -19.36
C GLY A 304 19.69 -3.55 -18.79
N GLY A 305 20.25 -2.77 -17.86
CA GLY A 305 21.53 -3.05 -17.20
C GLY A 305 21.56 -4.34 -16.39
N TYR A 306 20.41 -4.94 -16.06
CA TYR A 306 20.33 -6.21 -15.33
C TYR A 306 20.56 -7.44 -16.24
N GLY A 307 20.63 -7.27 -17.57
CA GLY A 307 21.00 -8.27 -18.51
C GLY A 307 19.86 -8.81 -19.39
N PRO A 308 20.15 -9.88 -20.17
CA PRO A 308 19.16 -10.51 -21.01
C PRO A 308 17.97 -11.04 -20.20
N GLY A 309 16.77 -11.05 -20.84
CA GLY A 309 15.55 -11.47 -20.17
C GLY A 309 15.63 -12.89 -19.61
N ALA A 310 16.13 -13.84 -20.40
CA ALA A 310 16.25 -15.22 -19.94
C ALA A 310 17.15 -15.36 -18.69
N HIS A 311 18.27 -14.64 -18.63
CA HIS A 311 19.15 -14.67 -17.45
C HIS A 311 18.46 -14.10 -16.22
N TYR A 312 17.82 -12.94 -16.36
CA TYR A 312 17.14 -12.29 -15.25
C TYR A 312 16.01 -13.16 -14.70
N TRP A 313 15.12 -13.64 -15.57
CA TRP A 313 13.92 -14.35 -15.15
C TRP A 313 14.19 -15.76 -14.66
N LEU A 314 15.12 -16.49 -15.27
CA LEU A 314 15.60 -17.75 -14.70
C LEU A 314 16.28 -17.52 -13.34
N GLY A 315 17.01 -16.42 -13.19
CA GLY A 315 17.55 -15.99 -11.88
C GLY A 315 16.47 -15.76 -10.83
N VAL A 316 15.35 -15.15 -11.20
CA VAL A 316 14.17 -14.98 -10.31
C VAL A 316 13.59 -16.35 -9.92
N ALA A 317 13.39 -17.24 -10.88
CA ALA A 317 12.88 -18.60 -10.63
C ALA A 317 13.82 -19.39 -9.68
N ILE A 318 15.12 -19.31 -9.90
CA ILE A 318 16.13 -19.93 -9.03
C ILE A 318 16.09 -19.32 -7.63
N GLY A 319 16.08 -18.00 -7.50
CA GLY A 319 16.04 -17.32 -6.20
C GLY A 319 14.83 -17.70 -5.34
N LYS A 320 13.70 -17.99 -6.00
CA LYS A 320 12.47 -18.49 -5.36
C LYS A 320 12.40 -20.01 -5.24
N ASN A 321 13.37 -20.74 -5.77
CA ASN A 321 13.36 -22.20 -5.94
C ASN A 321 12.09 -22.69 -6.67
N ASP A 322 11.62 -21.94 -7.66
CA ASP A 322 10.39 -22.19 -8.41
C ASP A 322 10.70 -23.04 -9.65
N PHE A 323 10.52 -24.35 -9.52
CA PHE A 323 10.72 -25.31 -10.61
C PHE A 323 9.69 -25.12 -11.73
N GLY A 324 8.44 -24.75 -11.41
CA GLY A 324 7.38 -24.59 -12.40
C GLY A 324 7.69 -23.44 -13.36
N LEU A 325 8.10 -22.29 -12.80
CA LEU A 325 8.53 -21.14 -13.60
C LEU A 325 9.77 -21.47 -14.42
N ALA A 326 10.80 -22.09 -13.82
CA ALA A 326 12.03 -22.45 -14.52
C ALA A 326 11.78 -23.45 -15.67
N GLU A 327 10.97 -24.48 -15.44
CA GLU A 327 10.60 -25.49 -16.44
C GLU A 327 9.85 -24.86 -17.61
N TRP A 328 8.86 -24.02 -17.31
CA TRP A 328 8.08 -23.31 -18.32
C TRP A 328 8.98 -22.45 -19.21
N MET A 329 9.88 -21.68 -18.60
CA MET A 329 10.81 -20.80 -19.34
C MET A 329 11.73 -21.60 -20.27
N LEU A 330 12.34 -22.68 -19.77
CA LEU A 330 13.22 -23.54 -20.56
C LEU A 330 12.47 -24.22 -21.70
N ALA A 331 11.22 -24.65 -21.47
CA ALA A 331 10.35 -25.24 -22.49
C ALA A 331 9.93 -24.22 -23.58
N HIS A 332 9.98 -22.91 -23.28
CA HIS A 332 9.60 -21.84 -24.20
C HIS A 332 10.80 -21.08 -24.78
N GLY A 333 11.98 -21.71 -24.79
CA GLY A 333 13.14 -21.26 -25.53
C GLY A 333 14.20 -20.51 -24.73
N ALA A 334 13.98 -20.21 -23.45
CA ALA A 334 15.02 -19.60 -22.61
C ALA A 334 16.21 -20.54 -22.47
N SER A 335 17.43 -20.04 -22.64
CA SER A 335 18.64 -20.84 -22.42
C SER A 335 19.11 -20.75 -20.98
N PRO A 336 19.51 -21.87 -20.35
CA PRO A 336 20.16 -21.84 -19.04
C PRO A 336 21.61 -21.31 -19.10
N ASN A 337 22.16 -21.09 -20.31
CA ASN A 337 23.52 -20.65 -20.57
C ASN A 337 23.56 -19.25 -21.23
N VAL A 338 22.70 -18.36 -20.80
CA VAL A 338 22.63 -17.01 -21.33
C VAL A 338 23.86 -16.17 -20.99
N ALA A 339 24.13 -15.17 -21.82
CA ALA A 339 25.19 -14.23 -21.61
C ALA A 339 25.04 -13.50 -20.25
N GLU A 340 26.18 -13.13 -19.71
CA GLU A 340 26.29 -12.50 -18.39
C GLU A 340 25.63 -11.12 -18.33
N SER A 341 25.16 -10.74 -17.15
CA SER A 341 24.69 -9.39 -16.89
C SER A 341 25.85 -8.39 -17.01
N THR A 342 25.58 -7.27 -17.66
CA THR A 342 26.53 -6.15 -17.74
C THR A 342 26.40 -5.18 -16.56
N HIS A 343 25.46 -5.41 -15.65
CA HIS A 343 25.20 -4.52 -14.52
C HIS A 343 26.39 -4.56 -13.52
N PRO A 344 26.96 -3.41 -13.14
CA PRO A 344 28.17 -3.36 -12.30
C PRO A 344 28.01 -3.99 -10.91
N LYS A 345 26.79 -4.05 -10.37
CA LYS A 345 26.49 -4.64 -9.06
C LYS A 345 26.32 -6.16 -9.11
N PHE A 346 26.10 -6.73 -10.29
CA PHE A 346 25.92 -8.17 -10.45
C PHE A 346 27.18 -8.74 -11.08
N ARG A 347 27.99 -9.46 -10.28
CA ARG A 347 29.06 -10.25 -10.85
C ARG A 347 28.47 -11.28 -11.81
N PRO A 348 29.08 -11.46 -12.99
CA PRO A 348 28.64 -12.49 -13.90
C PRO A 348 28.69 -13.85 -13.20
N ARG A 349 27.57 -14.50 -13.10
CA ARG A 349 27.43 -15.84 -12.51
C ARG A 349 26.58 -16.68 -13.44
N SER A 350 26.97 -17.95 -13.65
CA SER A 350 26.08 -18.87 -14.33
C SER A 350 24.86 -19.15 -13.46
N LEU A 351 23.74 -19.48 -14.09
CA LEU A 351 22.51 -19.84 -13.37
C LEU A 351 22.69 -21.10 -12.52
N HIS A 352 23.53 -22.05 -12.98
CA HIS A 352 23.92 -23.21 -12.19
C HIS A 352 24.69 -22.81 -10.91
N GLU A 353 25.65 -21.88 -11.02
CA GLU A 353 26.35 -21.33 -9.85
C GLU A 353 25.38 -20.65 -8.89
N LEU A 354 24.43 -19.87 -9.41
CA LEU A 354 23.44 -19.19 -8.60
C LEU A 354 22.62 -20.18 -7.75
N ALA A 355 22.13 -21.26 -8.35
CA ALA A 355 21.40 -22.31 -7.63
C ALA A 355 22.27 -22.95 -6.52
N LEU A 356 23.53 -23.25 -6.80
CA LEU A 356 24.45 -23.80 -5.81
C LEU A 356 24.74 -22.83 -4.66
N ARG A 357 24.85 -21.53 -4.94
CA ARG A 357 25.07 -20.52 -3.89
C ARG A 357 23.87 -20.37 -2.95
N HIS A 358 22.65 -20.52 -3.49
CA HIS A 358 21.44 -20.59 -2.67
C HIS A 358 21.27 -21.92 -1.91
N GLY A 359 22.14 -22.90 -2.12
CA GLY A 359 22.00 -24.22 -1.53
C GLY A 359 20.92 -25.09 -2.19
N PHE A 360 20.40 -24.69 -3.35
CA PHE A 360 19.36 -25.40 -4.09
C PHE A 360 19.97 -26.45 -5.03
N THR A 361 20.50 -27.53 -4.44
CA THR A 361 21.16 -28.59 -5.19
C THR A 361 20.27 -29.26 -6.22
N GLU A 362 18.98 -29.48 -5.87
CA GLU A 362 18.00 -30.07 -6.79
C GLU A 362 17.73 -29.14 -8.00
N MET A 363 17.67 -27.82 -7.77
CA MET A 363 17.54 -26.84 -8.85
C MET A 363 18.81 -26.79 -9.72
N ALA A 364 20.00 -26.90 -9.13
CA ALA A 364 21.24 -26.99 -9.88
C ALA A 364 21.27 -28.25 -10.77
N ASP A 365 20.90 -29.41 -10.24
CA ASP A 365 20.78 -30.66 -10.99
C ASP A 365 19.68 -30.57 -12.07
N PHE A 366 18.57 -29.90 -11.78
CA PHE A 366 17.51 -29.64 -12.75
C PHE A 366 18.04 -28.81 -13.93
N LEU A 367 18.79 -27.77 -13.68
CA LEU A 367 19.40 -26.94 -14.72
C LEU A 367 20.39 -27.72 -15.57
N LEU A 368 21.21 -28.60 -14.97
CA LEU A 368 22.14 -29.50 -15.69
C LEU A 368 21.38 -30.44 -16.63
N ARG A 369 20.27 -31.03 -16.17
CA ARG A 369 19.42 -31.88 -17.01
C ARG A 369 18.82 -31.11 -18.20
N HIS A 370 18.67 -29.80 -18.10
CA HIS A 370 18.20 -28.92 -19.17
C HIS A 370 19.35 -28.25 -19.95
N GLY A 371 20.58 -28.81 -19.83
CA GLY A 371 21.70 -28.38 -20.64
C GLY A 371 22.52 -27.22 -20.10
N ALA A 372 22.36 -26.85 -18.85
CA ALA A 372 23.23 -25.86 -18.22
C ALA A 372 24.69 -26.39 -18.18
N VAL A 373 25.65 -25.50 -18.44
CA VAL A 373 27.06 -25.79 -18.28
C VAL A 373 27.38 -25.82 -16.78
N PRO A 374 28.03 -26.91 -16.28
CA PRO A 374 28.46 -27.00 -14.90
C PRO A 374 29.36 -25.80 -14.53
N SER A 375 29.05 -25.12 -13.45
CA SER A 375 29.97 -24.11 -12.92
C SER A 375 31.10 -24.77 -12.15
N GLY A 376 32.27 -24.15 -12.15
CA GLY A 376 33.40 -24.57 -11.29
C GLY A 376 33.24 -24.10 -9.84
N TYR A 377 32.06 -23.66 -9.42
CA TYR A 377 31.81 -23.15 -8.06
C TYR A 377 31.93 -24.27 -7.04
N VAL A 378 32.83 -24.10 -6.11
CA VAL A 378 32.95 -24.94 -4.91
C VAL A 378 32.57 -24.05 -3.72
N PRO A 379 31.56 -24.44 -2.93
CA PRO A 379 31.22 -23.71 -1.72
C PRO A 379 32.42 -23.62 -0.79
N ASP A 380 32.72 -22.42 -0.29
CA ASP A 380 33.70 -22.29 0.79
C ASP A 380 33.13 -22.89 2.10
N GLU A 381 33.95 -22.96 3.13
CA GLU A 381 33.58 -23.59 4.39
C GLU A 381 32.33 -22.94 5.03
N ARG A 382 32.24 -21.62 4.93
CA ARG A 382 31.09 -20.89 5.46
C ARG A 382 29.79 -21.18 4.69
N ALA A 383 29.85 -21.20 3.36
CA ALA A 383 28.72 -21.59 2.54
C ALA A 383 28.28 -23.04 2.80
N ARG A 384 29.25 -23.97 2.99
CA ARG A 384 28.94 -25.36 3.38
C ARG A 384 28.27 -25.45 4.73
N PHE A 385 28.70 -24.64 5.72
CA PHE A 385 28.06 -24.57 7.02
C PHE A 385 26.61 -24.10 6.90
N VAL A 386 26.32 -22.99 6.18
CA VAL A 386 24.95 -22.52 5.97
C VAL A 386 24.08 -23.60 5.29
N GLN A 387 24.62 -24.26 4.27
CA GLN A 387 23.93 -25.36 3.58
C GLN A 387 23.66 -26.55 4.50
N ALA A 388 24.62 -26.91 5.36
CA ALA A 388 24.43 -27.97 6.36
C ALA A 388 23.33 -27.61 7.36
N CYS A 389 23.29 -26.36 7.82
CA CYS A 389 22.21 -25.87 8.69
C CYS A 389 20.83 -26.02 8.00
N LEU A 390 20.71 -25.57 6.75
CA LEU A 390 19.44 -25.64 6.01
C LEU A 390 18.98 -27.08 5.72
N ARG A 391 19.90 -28.04 5.66
CA ARG A 391 19.59 -29.47 5.51
C ARG A 391 19.40 -30.20 6.85
N LEU A 392 19.57 -29.52 7.99
CA LEU A 392 19.54 -30.12 9.33
C LEU A 392 20.61 -31.21 9.51
N ASP A 393 21.79 -31.03 8.92
CA ASP A 393 22.92 -31.91 9.10
C ASP A 393 23.61 -31.59 10.43
N HIS A 394 23.05 -32.12 11.53
CA HIS A 394 23.52 -31.87 12.88
C HIS A 394 24.99 -32.18 13.08
N ALA A 395 25.49 -33.29 12.48
CA ALA A 395 26.88 -33.70 12.64
C ALA A 395 27.85 -32.71 11.99
N GLU A 396 27.53 -32.25 10.78
CA GLU A 396 28.35 -31.30 10.06
C GLU A 396 28.27 -29.89 10.72
N VAL A 397 27.09 -29.48 11.22
CA VAL A 397 26.92 -28.23 11.94
C VAL A 397 27.74 -28.24 13.24
N GLU A 398 27.66 -29.31 14.04
CA GLU A 398 28.41 -29.43 15.29
C GLU A 398 29.91 -29.40 15.02
N ARG A 399 30.39 -30.13 14.01
CA ARG A 399 31.79 -30.13 13.58
C ARG A 399 32.25 -28.71 13.20
N ALA A 400 31.50 -28.07 12.33
CA ALA A 400 31.82 -26.71 11.84
C ALA A 400 31.89 -25.69 12.99
N LEU A 401 30.92 -25.73 13.92
CA LEU A 401 30.90 -24.85 15.10
C LEU A 401 31.98 -25.17 16.14
N SER A 402 32.52 -26.40 16.11
CA SER A 402 33.66 -26.77 16.94
C SER A 402 34.97 -26.24 16.36
N GLU A 403 35.12 -26.33 15.02
CA GLU A 403 36.26 -25.80 14.28
C GLU A 403 36.27 -24.27 14.21
N HIS A 404 35.08 -23.64 14.11
CA HIS A 404 34.85 -22.22 13.98
C HIS A 404 33.82 -21.72 15.03
N PRO A 405 34.22 -21.59 16.31
CA PRO A 405 33.29 -21.18 17.39
C PRO A 405 32.68 -19.78 17.19
N ASP A 406 33.39 -18.90 16.44
CA ASP A 406 32.96 -17.56 16.06
C ASP A 406 31.75 -17.54 15.15
N TRP A 407 31.47 -18.62 14.43
CA TRP A 407 30.28 -18.73 13.56
C TRP A 407 28.96 -18.75 14.34
N ARG A 408 29.00 -18.96 15.67
CA ARG A 408 27.84 -18.71 16.53
C ARG A 408 27.39 -17.26 16.57
N GLN A 409 28.27 -16.35 16.14
CA GLN A 409 27.95 -14.93 15.98
C GLN A 409 27.59 -14.55 14.54
N SER A 410 27.56 -15.55 13.63
CA SER A 410 27.19 -15.32 12.23
C SER A 410 25.70 -15.19 12.05
N THR A 411 25.29 -14.16 11.32
CA THR A 411 23.88 -13.94 10.94
C THR A 411 23.41 -14.84 9.79
N ASP A 412 24.33 -15.39 8.98
CA ASP A 412 24.01 -15.97 7.67
C ASP A 412 22.98 -17.10 7.73
N ALA A 413 23.23 -18.13 8.53
CA ALA A 413 22.34 -19.27 8.62
C ALA A 413 21.03 -18.94 9.35
N LEU A 414 21.11 -18.15 10.42
CA LEU A 414 19.95 -17.76 11.23
C LEU A 414 18.99 -16.86 10.44
N PHE A 415 19.53 -15.88 9.71
CA PHE A 415 18.71 -14.95 8.91
C PHE A 415 18.08 -15.64 7.71
N GLU A 416 18.82 -16.54 7.07
CA GLU A 416 18.29 -17.33 5.96
C GLU A 416 17.17 -18.28 6.42
N ALA A 417 17.33 -18.89 7.61
CA ALA A 417 16.29 -19.71 8.22
C ALA A 417 15.05 -18.86 8.59
N ALA A 418 15.25 -17.67 9.14
CA ALA A 418 14.16 -16.74 9.47
C ALA A 418 13.39 -16.30 8.23
N ARG A 419 14.10 -15.96 7.14
CA ARG A 419 13.51 -15.57 5.85
C ARG A 419 12.66 -16.67 5.22
N ARG A 420 13.04 -17.95 5.41
CA ARG A 420 12.38 -19.12 4.80
C ARG A 420 11.38 -19.82 5.73
N ASP A 421 11.02 -19.22 6.85
CA ASP A 421 10.15 -19.79 7.88
C ASP A 421 10.61 -21.18 8.39
N ARG A 422 11.94 -21.39 8.49
CA ARG A 422 12.54 -22.65 8.91
C ARG A 422 12.76 -22.65 10.44
N ALA A 423 11.66 -22.76 11.19
CA ALA A 423 11.70 -22.84 12.65
C ALA A 423 12.55 -24.02 13.16
N ASP A 424 12.58 -25.13 12.44
CA ASP A 424 13.40 -26.32 12.72
C ASP A 424 14.91 -26.01 12.68
N VAL A 425 15.35 -25.26 11.67
CA VAL A 425 16.75 -24.82 11.53
C VAL A 425 17.11 -23.82 12.62
N ILE A 426 16.21 -22.87 12.92
CA ILE A 426 16.39 -21.89 14.00
C ILE A 426 16.55 -22.62 15.34
N ALA A 427 15.64 -23.54 15.67
CA ALA A 427 15.72 -24.34 16.91
C ALA A 427 17.07 -25.03 17.04
N MET A 428 17.52 -25.73 15.98
CA MET A 428 18.81 -26.41 15.95
C MET A 428 19.99 -25.44 16.20
N LEU A 429 19.99 -24.27 15.54
CA LEU A 429 21.06 -23.28 15.72
C LEU A 429 21.10 -22.73 17.14
N LEU A 430 19.94 -22.44 17.73
CA LEU A 430 19.83 -21.97 19.12
C LEU A 430 20.27 -23.08 20.12
N ASP A 431 19.96 -24.35 19.85
CA ASP A 431 20.42 -25.49 20.65
C ASP A 431 21.95 -25.65 20.59
N PHE A 432 22.60 -25.28 19.48
CA PHE A 432 24.06 -25.22 19.35
C PHE A 432 24.67 -23.93 19.92
N GLY A 433 23.88 -23.06 20.58
CA GLY A 433 24.35 -21.88 21.29
C GLY A 433 24.53 -20.64 20.43
N VAL A 434 23.88 -20.59 19.25
CA VAL A 434 23.71 -19.34 18.50
C VAL A 434 22.73 -18.45 19.28
N SER A 435 23.04 -17.17 19.48
CA SER A 435 22.09 -16.26 20.13
C SER A 435 20.94 -15.91 19.18
N PRO A 436 19.67 -15.86 19.64
CA PRO A 436 18.57 -15.37 18.82
C PRO A 436 18.74 -13.89 18.42
N ASP A 437 19.58 -13.15 19.16
CA ASP A 437 19.84 -11.72 19.01
C ASP A 437 21.16 -11.42 18.29
N VAL A 438 21.74 -12.37 17.56
CA VAL A 438 22.85 -12.06 16.66
C VAL A 438 22.41 -11.00 15.67
N ALA A 439 23.23 -9.95 15.53
CA ALA A 439 22.87 -8.78 14.76
C ALA A 439 23.93 -8.41 13.73
N THR A 440 23.50 -7.76 12.65
CA THR A 440 24.40 -7.04 11.74
C THR A 440 24.94 -5.76 12.41
N PRO A 441 25.98 -5.11 11.83
CA PRO A 441 26.42 -3.79 12.30
C PRO A 441 25.32 -2.72 12.30
N LYS A 442 24.22 -2.95 11.58
CA LYS A 442 23.04 -2.09 11.51
C LYS A 442 21.93 -2.48 12.48
N ASN A 443 22.22 -3.40 13.39
CA ASN A 443 21.27 -3.96 14.35
C ASN A 443 20.10 -4.72 13.74
N GLU A 444 20.19 -5.16 12.48
CA GLU A 444 19.22 -6.11 11.93
C GLU A 444 19.36 -7.45 12.64
N ARG A 445 18.26 -8.10 12.99
CA ARG A 445 18.21 -9.40 13.67
C ARG A 445 17.27 -10.37 12.95
N ALA A 446 17.34 -11.64 13.30
CA ALA A 446 16.51 -12.67 12.70
C ALA A 446 15.00 -12.35 12.78
N LEU A 447 14.54 -11.73 13.88
CA LEU A 447 13.13 -11.36 14.05
C LEU A 447 12.66 -10.29 13.05
N HIS A 448 13.54 -9.36 12.60
CA HIS A 448 13.20 -8.42 11.51
C HIS A 448 12.94 -9.17 10.20
N TYR A 449 13.80 -10.14 9.86
CA TYR A 449 13.63 -10.95 8.66
C TYR A 449 12.39 -11.83 8.71
N ALA A 450 12.12 -12.46 9.86
CA ALA A 450 10.90 -13.24 10.05
C ALA A 450 9.64 -12.36 9.89
N ALA A 451 9.65 -11.17 10.45
CA ALA A 451 8.54 -10.23 10.38
C ALA A 451 8.29 -9.71 8.96
N TYR A 452 9.35 -9.32 8.26
CA TYR A 452 9.25 -8.79 6.88
C TYR A 452 8.84 -9.86 5.84
N HIS A 453 9.11 -11.15 6.12
CA HIS A 453 8.79 -12.26 5.21
C HIS A 453 7.55 -13.08 5.63
N ASP A 454 6.75 -12.62 6.59
CA ASP A 454 5.58 -13.32 7.16
C ASP A 454 5.89 -14.73 7.70
N SER A 455 7.12 -14.93 8.19
CA SER A 455 7.66 -16.20 8.68
C SER A 455 7.21 -16.42 10.13
N LEU A 456 5.96 -16.79 10.33
CA LEU A 456 5.33 -16.88 11.65
C LEU A 456 5.94 -17.94 12.55
N ALA A 457 6.30 -19.12 12.02
CA ALA A 457 6.91 -20.18 12.81
C ALA A 457 8.32 -19.78 13.27
N ALA A 458 9.07 -19.10 12.39
CA ALA A 458 10.38 -18.54 12.73
C ALA A 458 10.28 -17.47 13.83
N ALA A 459 9.33 -16.54 13.70
CA ALA A 459 9.10 -15.50 14.72
C ALA A 459 8.71 -16.12 16.07
N ALA A 460 7.84 -17.13 16.07
CA ALA A 460 7.39 -17.80 17.28
C ALA A 460 8.55 -18.47 18.02
N ILE A 461 9.38 -19.25 17.35
CA ILE A 461 10.51 -19.93 17.99
C ILE A 461 11.59 -18.95 18.46
N LEU A 462 11.83 -17.85 17.72
CA LEU A 462 12.76 -16.80 18.16
C LEU A 462 12.29 -16.17 19.47
N ILE A 463 11.01 -15.79 19.57
CA ILE A 463 10.41 -15.19 20.78
C ILE A 463 10.41 -16.21 21.93
N GLU A 464 10.02 -17.45 21.70
CA GLU A 464 10.05 -18.52 22.71
C GLU A 464 11.45 -18.71 23.29
N ARG A 465 12.49 -18.54 22.47
CA ARG A 465 13.89 -18.68 22.87
C ARG A 465 14.52 -17.37 23.34
N GLY A 466 13.71 -16.33 23.60
CA GLY A 466 14.10 -15.10 24.28
C GLY A 466 14.69 -14.02 23.39
N ALA A 467 14.37 -14.01 22.10
CA ALA A 467 14.73 -12.90 21.22
C ALA A 467 14.14 -11.56 21.74
N GLU A 468 14.89 -10.49 21.63
CA GLU A 468 14.40 -9.13 21.88
C GLU A 468 13.27 -8.80 20.87
N ILE A 469 12.15 -8.27 21.38
CA ILE A 469 10.92 -8.08 20.60
C ILE A 469 11.00 -6.85 19.69
N ASP A 470 11.51 -5.73 20.22
CA ASP A 470 11.49 -4.43 19.57
C ASP A 470 12.91 -3.87 19.35
N PRO A 471 13.88 -4.65 18.82
CA PRO A 471 15.16 -4.06 18.43
C PRO A 471 14.92 -3.10 17.28
N VAL A 472 15.62 -1.95 17.27
CA VAL A 472 15.51 -0.95 16.20
C VAL A 472 16.70 -1.09 15.28
N GLU A 473 16.47 -1.36 13.99
CA GLU A 473 17.53 -1.37 12.99
C GLU A 473 17.86 0.06 12.50
N ALA A 474 19.08 0.26 11.98
CA ALA A 474 19.61 1.59 11.77
C ALA A 474 19.21 2.26 10.43
N ASP A 475 18.88 1.49 9.40
CA ASP A 475 18.63 2.06 8.05
C ASP A 475 17.28 2.77 7.97
N TRP A 476 16.26 2.16 8.56
CA TRP A 476 14.88 2.65 8.51
C TRP A 476 14.33 3.03 9.88
N SER A 477 15.14 2.85 10.94
CA SER A 477 14.71 3.01 12.33
C SER A 477 13.48 2.20 12.68
N ASN A 478 13.42 0.96 12.16
CA ASN A 478 12.24 0.11 12.19
C ASN A 478 12.40 -1.03 13.20
N THR A 479 11.28 -1.40 13.84
CA THR A 479 11.17 -2.59 14.69
C THR A 479 10.67 -3.78 13.86
N PRO A 480 10.76 -5.04 14.34
CA PRO A 480 10.12 -6.18 13.68
C PRO A 480 8.62 -5.96 13.43
N LEU A 481 7.88 -5.36 14.38
CA LEU A 481 6.47 -5.02 14.18
C LEU A 481 6.31 -4.01 13.03
N GLY A 482 7.12 -2.96 13.00
CA GLY A 482 7.11 -1.97 11.90
C GLY A 482 7.45 -2.59 10.55
N GLY A 483 8.36 -3.57 10.49
CA GLY A 483 8.65 -4.35 9.29
C GLY A 483 7.44 -5.14 8.77
N ALA A 484 6.69 -5.77 9.67
CA ALA A 484 5.44 -6.46 9.35
C ALA A 484 4.34 -5.50 8.89
N VAL A 485 4.26 -4.31 9.49
CA VAL A 485 3.33 -3.23 9.10
C VAL A 485 3.65 -2.73 7.69
N TYR A 486 4.92 -2.46 7.41
CA TYR A 486 5.36 -2.04 6.08
C TYR A 486 4.98 -3.05 4.99
N ALA A 487 5.22 -4.33 5.26
CA ALA A 487 4.92 -5.42 4.34
C ALA A 487 3.43 -5.84 4.34
N GLN A 488 2.59 -5.25 5.20
CA GLN A 488 1.14 -5.51 5.33
C GLN A 488 0.81 -6.96 5.73
N HIS A 489 1.64 -7.60 6.53
CA HIS A 489 1.46 -8.97 7.00
C HIS A 489 0.53 -9.04 8.21
N THR A 490 -0.78 -9.03 7.99
CA THR A 490 -1.81 -8.95 9.05
C THR A 490 -1.61 -9.97 10.17
N ARG A 491 -1.32 -11.24 9.83
CA ARG A 491 -1.11 -12.30 10.84
C ARG A 491 0.13 -12.06 11.70
N MET A 492 1.20 -11.58 11.08
CA MET A 492 2.44 -11.23 11.78
C MET A 492 2.24 -10.00 12.67
N ILE A 493 1.51 -8.98 12.19
CA ILE A 493 1.13 -7.78 12.96
C ILE A 493 0.34 -8.19 14.22
N GLU A 494 -0.68 -9.03 14.07
CA GLU A 494 -1.45 -9.55 15.19
C GLU A 494 -0.59 -10.36 16.17
N PHE A 495 0.33 -11.16 15.65
CA PHE A 495 1.22 -11.98 16.46
C PHE A 495 2.20 -11.12 17.27
N LEU A 496 2.98 -10.25 16.60
CA LEU A 496 3.98 -9.40 17.25
C LEU A 496 3.35 -8.34 18.15
N GLY A 497 2.19 -7.81 17.79
CA GLY A 497 1.45 -6.81 18.56
C GLY A 497 1.05 -7.27 19.97
N ARG A 498 1.09 -8.57 20.28
CA ARG A 498 0.86 -9.11 21.63
C ARG A 498 2.07 -8.93 22.55
N TYR A 499 3.26 -8.87 21.98
CA TYR A 499 4.53 -8.81 22.72
C TYR A 499 5.17 -7.43 22.67
N SER A 500 4.97 -6.68 21.58
CA SER A 500 5.61 -5.40 21.32
C SER A 500 5.28 -4.34 22.39
N ARG A 501 6.25 -3.45 22.59
CA ARG A 501 6.15 -2.21 23.38
C ARG A 501 6.33 -0.96 22.50
N ASP A 502 6.41 -1.16 21.20
CA ASP A 502 6.49 -0.06 20.24
C ASP A 502 5.13 0.64 20.12
N ILE A 503 4.97 1.70 20.91
CA ILE A 503 3.71 2.45 20.99
C ILE A 503 3.35 3.15 19.67
N TRP A 504 4.34 3.41 18.79
CA TRP A 504 4.10 4.04 17.51
C TRP A 504 3.37 3.07 16.58
N GLU A 505 3.93 1.89 16.41
CA GLU A 505 3.33 0.87 15.56
C GLU A 505 2.04 0.30 16.17
N LEU A 506 1.98 0.13 17.49
CA LEU A 506 0.77 -0.28 18.20
C LEU A 506 -0.37 0.74 18.03
N ALA A 507 -0.05 2.05 18.06
CA ALA A 507 -1.03 3.10 17.78
C ALA A 507 -1.47 3.06 16.31
N PHE A 508 -0.53 2.90 15.37
CA PHE A 508 -0.80 2.84 13.94
C PHE A 508 -1.70 1.66 13.55
N VAL A 509 -1.45 0.46 14.10
CA VAL A 509 -2.26 -0.73 13.81
C VAL A 509 -3.55 -0.82 14.62
N GLY A 510 -3.77 0.10 15.54
CA GLY A 510 -5.00 0.16 16.31
C GLY A 510 -5.09 -0.83 17.46
N ASN A 511 -3.97 -1.23 18.06
CA ASN A 511 -3.93 -2.20 19.16
C ASN A 511 -4.24 -1.55 20.52
N VAL A 512 -5.52 -1.23 20.73
CA VAL A 512 -6.02 -0.54 21.93
C VAL A 512 -5.72 -1.31 23.22
N GLU A 513 -5.91 -2.64 23.20
CA GLU A 513 -5.73 -3.48 24.38
C GLU A 513 -4.28 -3.44 24.87
N ARG A 514 -3.33 -3.63 23.95
CA ARG A 514 -1.92 -3.59 24.29
C ARG A 514 -1.46 -2.22 24.78
N LEU A 515 -1.95 -1.15 24.15
CA LEU A 515 -1.67 0.22 24.60
C LEU A 515 -2.20 0.49 26.01
N ARG A 516 -3.41 0.00 26.37
CA ARG A 516 -3.96 0.11 27.72
C ARG A 516 -3.09 -0.62 28.75
N GLU A 517 -2.65 -1.85 28.45
CA GLU A 517 -1.74 -2.59 29.32
C GLU A 517 -0.43 -1.81 29.55
N LEU A 518 0.15 -1.29 28.48
CA LEU A 518 1.41 -0.55 28.55
C LEU A 518 1.25 0.74 29.37
N PHE A 519 0.20 1.52 29.15
CA PHE A 519 0.00 2.78 29.87
C PHE A 519 -0.43 2.58 31.33
N ALA A 520 -1.08 1.47 31.66
CA ALA A 520 -1.32 1.10 33.04
C ALA A 520 -0.02 0.81 33.82
N ALA A 521 0.97 0.21 33.15
CA ALA A 521 2.28 -0.09 33.74
C ALA A 521 3.28 1.07 33.60
N HIS A 522 3.21 1.82 32.49
CA HIS A 522 4.17 2.82 32.06
C HIS A 522 3.45 4.04 31.45
N PRO A 523 2.77 4.87 32.25
CA PRO A 523 1.99 6.00 31.74
C PRO A 523 2.83 7.06 31.02
N GLU A 524 4.13 7.15 31.33
CA GLU A 524 5.07 8.06 30.68
C GLU A 524 5.24 7.79 29.18
N LEU A 525 5.00 6.55 28.71
CA LEU A 525 5.10 6.20 27.31
C LEU A 525 4.14 7.00 26.43
N ALA A 526 2.96 7.37 26.96
CA ALA A 526 2.00 8.19 26.21
C ALA A 526 2.55 9.57 25.82
N LYS A 527 3.57 10.07 26.50
CA LYS A 527 4.21 11.37 26.25
C LYS A 527 5.44 11.28 25.34
N THR A 528 5.70 10.12 24.77
CA THR A 528 6.86 9.90 23.88
C THR A 528 6.81 10.83 22.69
N GLN A 529 7.95 11.45 22.38
CA GLN A 529 8.15 12.30 21.21
C GLN A 529 9.47 11.94 20.54
N SER A 530 9.50 12.02 19.23
CA SER A 530 10.72 11.82 18.44
C SER A 530 10.73 12.81 17.28
N GLU A 531 11.77 13.63 17.19
CA GLU A 531 11.98 14.60 16.10
C GLU A 531 10.77 15.52 15.81
N GLY A 532 10.01 15.91 16.83
CA GLY A 532 8.80 16.72 16.68
C GLY A 532 7.55 15.93 16.26
N HIS A 533 7.61 14.61 16.31
CA HIS A 533 6.46 13.74 16.10
C HIS A 533 5.98 13.13 17.41
N THR A 534 4.69 12.84 17.49
CA THR A 534 4.07 12.07 18.58
C THR A 534 3.25 10.93 18.00
N PRO A 535 2.98 9.85 18.77
CA PRO A 535 2.10 8.77 18.30
C PRO A 535 0.70 9.23 17.88
N LEU A 536 0.20 10.36 18.42
CA LEU A 536 -1.06 10.97 17.97
C LEU A 536 -1.07 11.35 16.48
N MET A 537 0.08 11.45 15.83
CA MET A 537 0.20 11.71 14.39
C MET A 537 0.17 10.42 13.54
N TRP A 538 0.17 9.24 14.17
CA TRP A 538 0.26 7.92 13.53
C TRP A 538 -0.90 7.00 13.95
N LEU A 539 -2.09 7.54 14.07
CA LEU A 539 -3.29 6.79 14.44
C LEU A 539 -3.80 5.93 13.28
N PRO A 540 -4.58 4.87 13.57
CA PRO A 540 -5.09 3.99 12.53
C PRO A 540 -5.99 4.73 11.57
N THR A 541 -5.94 4.36 10.29
CA THR A 541 -6.68 5.06 9.24
C THR A 541 -7.84 4.24 8.66
N ASP A 542 -8.00 3.01 9.07
CA ASP A 542 -9.10 2.12 8.67
C ASP A 542 -10.42 2.45 9.39
N SER A 543 -10.32 2.97 10.63
CA SER A 543 -11.49 3.34 11.44
C SER A 543 -11.22 4.63 12.22
N GLU A 544 -11.97 5.69 11.92
CA GLU A 544 -11.89 6.94 12.68
C GLU A 544 -12.36 6.74 14.14
N GLU A 545 -13.33 5.85 14.39
CA GLU A 545 -13.80 5.54 15.75
C GLU A 545 -12.67 4.94 16.60
N ARG A 546 -11.89 4.00 16.02
CA ARG A 546 -10.72 3.40 16.69
C ARG A 546 -9.62 4.42 16.91
N ALA A 547 -9.36 5.28 15.93
CA ALA A 547 -8.40 6.35 16.07
C ALA A 547 -8.77 7.33 17.19
N ILE A 548 -10.05 7.67 17.33
CA ILE A 548 -10.59 8.51 18.43
C ILE A 548 -10.39 7.80 19.77
N GLU A 549 -10.65 6.51 19.86
CA GLU A 549 -10.45 5.73 21.09
C GLU A 549 -8.99 5.77 21.55
N ILE A 550 -8.07 5.54 20.60
CA ILE A 550 -6.62 5.58 20.89
C ILE A 550 -6.18 7.00 21.25
N ALA A 551 -6.64 8.03 20.49
CA ALA A 551 -6.32 9.41 20.79
C ALA A 551 -6.74 9.78 22.23
N ARG A 552 -7.93 9.39 22.66
CA ARG A 552 -8.40 9.61 24.04
C ARG A 552 -7.50 8.92 25.04
N LEU A 553 -7.11 7.67 24.78
CA LEU A 553 -6.21 6.92 25.65
C LEU A 553 -4.87 7.64 25.83
N PHE A 554 -4.27 8.15 24.75
CA PHE A 554 -3.04 8.95 24.82
C PHE A 554 -3.24 10.26 25.60
N LEU A 555 -4.33 11.00 25.31
CA LEU A 555 -4.65 12.27 25.96
C LEU A 555 -4.92 12.12 27.47
N GLU A 556 -5.63 11.07 27.90
CA GLU A 556 -5.87 10.71 29.30
C GLU A 556 -4.58 10.48 30.07
N HIS A 557 -3.52 9.99 29.39
CA HIS A 557 -2.19 9.79 29.96
C HIS A 557 -1.23 10.94 29.71
N GLY A 558 -1.76 12.09 29.23
CA GLY A 558 -1.05 13.36 29.15
C GLY A 558 -0.19 13.55 27.91
N ALA A 559 -0.53 12.89 26.79
CA ALA A 559 0.06 13.23 25.49
C ALA A 559 -0.31 14.65 25.07
N ASP A 560 0.64 15.36 24.48
CA ASP A 560 0.45 16.75 24.04
C ASP A 560 -0.03 16.80 22.56
N PRO A 561 -1.29 17.21 22.28
CA PRO A 561 -1.80 17.33 20.93
C PRO A 561 -1.31 18.59 20.20
N THR A 562 -0.61 19.51 20.86
CA THR A 562 -0.11 20.77 20.27
C THR A 562 1.24 20.63 19.60
N VAL A 563 1.93 19.51 19.78
CA VAL A 563 3.24 19.25 19.17
C VAL A 563 3.15 19.41 17.65
N ARG A 564 4.17 20.09 17.10
CA ARG A 564 4.26 20.33 15.65
C ARG A 564 5.43 19.56 15.06
N SER A 565 5.14 18.86 13.97
CA SER A 565 6.15 18.17 13.16
C SER A 565 7.02 19.15 12.36
N LYS A 566 8.06 18.64 11.71
CA LYS A 566 8.99 19.45 10.88
C LYS A 566 8.28 20.24 9.76
N ASP A 567 7.14 19.74 9.26
CA ASP A 567 6.26 20.42 8.30
C ASP A 567 5.26 21.37 8.97
N ASN A 568 5.46 21.70 10.24
CA ASN A 568 4.62 22.57 11.07
C ASN A 568 3.17 22.10 11.24
N ALA A 569 2.90 20.80 11.03
CA ALA A 569 1.57 20.22 11.20
C ALA A 569 1.40 19.60 12.58
N THR A 570 0.21 19.80 13.19
CA THR A 570 -0.21 19.10 14.40
C THR A 570 -0.84 17.74 14.07
N ALA A 571 -1.10 16.92 15.08
CA ALA A 571 -1.90 15.69 14.92
C ALA A 571 -3.31 15.99 14.35
N ALA A 572 -3.93 17.10 14.76
CA ALA A 572 -5.22 17.54 14.24
C ALA A 572 -5.16 17.90 12.75
N ASP A 573 -4.09 18.61 12.32
CA ASP A 573 -3.91 18.95 10.90
C ASP A 573 -3.70 17.70 10.04
N ARG A 574 -3.01 16.68 10.57
CA ARG A 574 -2.84 15.39 9.89
C ARG A 574 -4.16 14.61 9.80
N ALA A 575 -4.92 14.55 10.89
CA ALA A 575 -6.24 13.93 10.90
C ALA A 575 -7.17 14.56 9.85
N GLU A 576 -7.17 15.90 9.74
CA GLU A 576 -7.96 16.60 8.73
C GLU A 576 -7.52 16.26 7.30
N ARG A 577 -6.21 16.21 7.02
CA ARG A 577 -5.66 15.78 5.71
C ARG A 577 -6.05 14.35 5.34
N LEU A 578 -6.34 13.50 6.33
CA LEU A 578 -6.80 12.13 6.15
C LEU A 578 -8.33 12.01 6.08
N GLY A 579 -9.08 13.13 6.12
CA GLY A 579 -10.54 13.12 6.15
C GLY A 579 -11.14 12.65 7.48
N MET A 580 -10.35 12.61 8.56
CA MET A 580 -10.75 12.20 9.90
C MET A 580 -11.16 13.43 10.71
N PHE A 581 -12.31 13.96 10.39
CA PHE A 581 -12.73 15.27 10.87
C PHE A 581 -13.17 15.30 12.34
N ASP A 582 -13.79 14.22 12.82
CA ASP A 582 -14.20 14.11 14.22
C ASP A 582 -12.98 13.91 15.12
N LEU A 583 -11.96 13.19 14.66
CA LEU A 583 -10.66 13.09 15.33
C LEU A 583 -9.95 14.44 15.37
N ALA A 584 -9.93 15.19 14.26
CA ALA A 584 -9.31 16.51 14.21
C ALA A 584 -9.98 17.49 15.17
N GLU A 585 -11.31 17.45 15.30
CA GLU A 585 -12.08 18.26 16.25
C GLU A 585 -11.75 17.88 17.71
N LEU A 586 -11.67 16.57 18.02
CA LEU A 586 -11.25 16.08 19.34
C LEU A 586 -9.86 16.62 19.72
N LEU A 587 -8.89 16.48 18.83
CA LEU A 587 -7.51 16.90 19.08
C LEU A 587 -7.39 18.42 19.26
N ARG A 588 -8.14 19.23 18.47
CA ARG A 588 -8.17 20.70 18.62
C ARG A 588 -8.82 21.14 19.92
N SER A 589 -9.92 20.51 20.31
CA SER A 589 -10.60 20.83 21.58
C SER A 589 -9.75 20.46 22.78
N SER A 590 -9.03 19.36 22.70
CA SER A 590 -8.07 18.94 23.77
C SER A 590 -6.89 19.90 23.85
N ALA A 591 -6.35 20.36 22.71
CA ALA A 591 -5.29 21.37 22.65
C ALA A 591 -5.71 22.72 23.28
N ALA A 592 -6.94 23.15 23.06
CA ALA A 592 -7.47 24.39 23.64
C ALA A 592 -7.70 24.31 25.16
N SER A 593 -7.69 23.13 25.74
CA SER A 593 -7.88 22.88 27.18
C SER A 593 -6.56 22.83 27.97
N ILE A 594 -5.41 22.89 27.27
CA ILE A 594 -4.10 22.97 27.90
C ILE A 594 -3.86 24.44 28.28
N PRO A 595 -3.54 24.73 29.58
CA PRO A 595 -3.38 26.10 30.09
C PRO A 595 -2.18 26.83 29.48
#